data_e5279c705cff3664990367e549e4def7
#
_entry.id   e5279c705cff3664990367e549e4def7
#
_cell.length_a   1.000
_cell.length_b   1.000
_cell.length_c   1.000
_cell.angle_alpha   90.00
_cell.angle_beta   90.00
_cell.angle_gamma   90.00
#
_symmetry.space_group_name_H-M   'P 1'
#
loop_
_entity.id
_entity.type
_entity.pdbx_description
1 polymer ?
#
loop_
_entity_poly.entity_id
_entity_poly.type
_entity_poly.pdbx_seq_one_letter_code
_entity_poly.pdbx_strand_id
1 'polypeptide(L)'
;TMEEGTLSKWLVKEGDTVSSGDVIAEIETDKATMEVEAVDEGTIAKILVEAGTENVKVNSVIAMLAEEGEDADSVEAPSSQPTETKNDDDDAEAAPEVQDEVAEDAAGPKPDFKPSNDPEIPEGTSFKETTIRDALRDAMAEEMRRDESVFVMGEEVAQYQGAYKVTRGLLDEFGDKRVVDTPITEHGFAGLGVGAAFGKLKPIVEFMTFNFAMQAIDQIINSAAKTLYMSGGQMGCSIVFRGPNGAASRVGAQHSQDYSAWYAHVPGLKVVAPYDAADAKGLLKAAIRDPNPVVFLEHELLYGETFDVPDVEDWVLPIGKAK
;
A
#
# COMPACT_ATOMS: atom_id res chain seq x y z
N THR A 1 -20.41 -3.14 -14.93
CA THR A 1 -19.38 -2.76 -15.92
C THR A 1 -20.11 -2.27 -17.15
N MET A 2 -19.75 -1.08 -17.66
CA MET A 2 -20.29 -0.55 -18.90
C MET A 2 -19.67 -1.35 -20.06
N GLU A 3 -20.48 -1.91 -20.93
CA GLU A 3 -20.01 -2.69 -22.08
C GLU A 3 -20.16 -1.93 -23.39
N GLU A 4 -21.14 -1.02 -23.48
CA GLU A 4 -21.45 -0.21 -24.66
C GLU A 4 -22.07 1.14 -24.27
N GLY A 5 -22.04 2.12 -25.17
CA GLY A 5 -22.64 3.44 -25.04
C GLY A 5 -23.05 4.02 -26.37
N THR A 6 -23.71 5.16 -26.35
CA THR A 6 -24.10 5.92 -27.57
C THR A 6 -23.16 7.11 -27.72
N LEU A 7 -22.44 7.23 -28.83
CA LEU A 7 -21.64 8.42 -29.13
C LEU A 7 -22.60 9.57 -29.52
N SER A 8 -22.93 10.43 -28.55
CA SER A 8 -24.01 11.39 -28.72
C SER A 8 -23.56 12.57 -29.58
N LYS A 9 -22.31 13.01 -29.46
CA LYS A 9 -21.84 14.21 -30.14
C LYS A 9 -20.34 14.27 -30.27
N TRP A 10 -19.84 14.80 -31.39
CA TRP A 10 -18.47 15.26 -31.58
C TRP A 10 -18.32 16.73 -31.26
N LEU A 11 -17.26 17.11 -30.54
CA LEU A 11 -16.89 18.49 -30.22
C LEU A 11 -15.80 19.03 -31.16
N VAL A 12 -15.18 18.13 -31.94
CA VAL A 12 -14.14 18.39 -32.92
C VAL A 12 -14.53 17.83 -34.28
N LYS A 13 -13.79 18.23 -35.33
CA LYS A 13 -13.96 17.80 -36.72
C LYS A 13 -12.66 17.25 -37.26
N GLU A 14 -12.71 16.50 -38.36
CA GLU A 14 -11.54 16.12 -39.14
C GLU A 14 -10.75 17.36 -39.56
N GLY A 15 -9.46 17.35 -39.33
CA GLY A 15 -8.54 18.48 -39.54
C GLY A 15 -8.34 19.41 -38.35
N ASP A 16 -9.10 19.24 -37.25
CA ASP A 16 -8.88 20.02 -36.04
C ASP A 16 -7.67 19.50 -35.26
N THR A 17 -6.84 20.42 -34.76
CA THR A 17 -5.73 20.09 -33.86
C THR A 17 -6.24 20.03 -32.43
N VAL A 18 -5.83 18.99 -31.70
CA VAL A 18 -6.17 18.75 -30.29
C VAL A 18 -4.92 18.55 -29.46
N SER A 19 -5.00 18.95 -28.21
CA SER A 19 -3.98 18.70 -27.19
C SER A 19 -4.43 17.59 -26.22
N SER A 20 -3.52 16.92 -25.58
CA SER A 20 -3.83 15.95 -24.54
C SER A 20 -4.72 16.57 -23.46
N GLY A 21 -5.87 15.94 -23.17
CA GLY A 21 -6.90 16.42 -22.24
C GLY A 21 -7.99 17.29 -22.86
N ASP A 22 -7.94 17.62 -24.17
CA ASP A 22 -9.04 18.30 -24.85
C ASP A 22 -10.25 17.37 -24.99
N VAL A 23 -11.44 17.87 -24.67
CA VAL A 23 -12.69 17.09 -24.82
C VAL A 23 -13.07 17.01 -26.29
N ILE A 24 -13.08 15.81 -26.86
CA ILE A 24 -13.30 15.55 -28.29
C ILE A 24 -14.69 15.02 -28.61
N ALA A 25 -15.33 14.31 -27.67
CA ALA A 25 -16.66 13.75 -27.88
C ALA A 25 -17.44 13.59 -26.58
N GLU A 26 -18.76 13.40 -26.70
CA GLU A 26 -19.65 13.03 -25.59
C GLU A 26 -20.25 11.66 -25.85
N ILE A 27 -20.20 10.77 -24.83
CA ILE A 27 -20.83 9.43 -24.84
C ILE A 27 -21.95 9.41 -23.82
N GLU A 28 -23.14 9.00 -24.24
CA GLU A 28 -24.28 8.77 -23.37
C GLU A 28 -24.43 7.30 -23.03
N THR A 29 -24.61 7.01 -21.75
CA THR A 29 -24.81 5.68 -21.20
C THR A 29 -26.13 5.60 -20.45
N ASP A 30 -26.51 4.41 -20.01
CA ASP A 30 -27.70 4.20 -19.17
C ASP A 30 -27.66 4.95 -17.82
N LYS A 31 -26.53 5.50 -17.43
CA LYS A 31 -26.31 6.12 -16.12
C LYS A 31 -25.90 7.58 -16.17
N ALA A 32 -25.17 7.99 -17.19
CA ALA A 32 -24.65 9.36 -17.32
C ALA A 32 -24.12 9.66 -18.71
N THR A 33 -24.04 10.96 -19.04
CA THR A 33 -23.23 11.45 -20.17
C THR A 33 -21.79 11.63 -19.70
N MET A 34 -20.84 11.10 -20.46
CA MET A 34 -19.40 11.16 -20.18
C MET A 34 -18.69 11.89 -21.30
N GLU A 35 -17.68 12.68 -20.94
CA GLU A 35 -16.80 13.34 -21.88
C GLU A 35 -15.62 12.41 -22.24
N VAL A 36 -15.26 12.39 -23.53
CA VAL A 36 -14.09 11.68 -24.04
C VAL A 36 -13.02 12.71 -24.34
N GLU A 37 -11.87 12.56 -23.68
CA GLU A 37 -10.73 13.44 -23.84
C GLU A 37 -9.68 12.82 -24.79
N ALA A 38 -8.97 13.66 -25.54
CA ALA A 38 -7.84 13.25 -26.34
C ALA A 38 -6.71 12.78 -25.42
N VAL A 39 -6.19 11.57 -25.65
CA VAL A 39 -5.08 11.01 -24.87
C VAL A 39 -3.74 11.66 -25.26
N ASP A 40 -3.56 11.89 -26.57
CA ASP A 40 -2.34 12.45 -27.15
C ASP A 40 -2.65 13.76 -27.89
N GLU A 41 -1.63 14.56 -28.17
CA GLU A 41 -1.71 15.74 -29.04
C GLU A 41 -1.60 15.32 -30.50
N GLY A 42 -2.32 15.99 -31.39
CA GLY A 42 -2.28 15.68 -32.82
C GLY A 42 -3.42 16.35 -33.60
N THR A 43 -3.55 15.96 -34.87
CA THR A 43 -4.67 16.41 -35.73
C THR A 43 -5.64 15.25 -35.93
N ILE A 44 -6.96 15.52 -35.80
CA ILE A 44 -8.00 14.53 -36.08
C ILE A 44 -7.93 14.16 -37.57
N ALA A 45 -7.33 13.02 -37.88
CA ALA A 45 -7.16 12.57 -39.27
C ALA A 45 -8.47 12.03 -39.81
N LYS A 46 -9.21 11.26 -39.01
CA LYS A 46 -10.47 10.66 -39.46
C LYS A 46 -11.38 10.33 -38.29
N ILE A 47 -12.67 10.57 -38.45
CA ILE A 47 -13.73 10.13 -37.56
C ILE A 47 -14.30 8.82 -38.10
N LEU A 48 -14.23 7.75 -37.30
CA LEU A 48 -14.64 6.41 -37.70
C LEU A 48 -16.06 6.04 -37.24
N VAL A 49 -16.56 6.72 -36.20
CA VAL A 49 -17.89 6.51 -35.64
C VAL A 49 -18.66 7.83 -35.70
N GLU A 50 -19.78 7.84 -36.37
CA GLU A 50 -20.61 9.04 -36.53
C GLU A 50 -21.35 9.39 -35.22
N ALA A 51 -21.66 10.68 -35.03
CA ALA A 51 -22.48 11.13 -33.92
C ALA A 51 -23.89 10.50 -34.00
N GLY A 52 -24.44 10.06 -32.87
CA GLY A 52 -25.70 9.36 -32.77
C GLY A 52 -25.61 7.84 -32.95
N THR A 53 -24.41 7.28 -33.12
CA THR A 53 -24.23 5.83 -33.20
C THR A 53 -24.43 5.17 -31.83
N GLU A 54 -25.39 4.24 -31.76
CA GLU A 54 -25.75 3.45 -30.58
C GLU A 54 -24.87 2.18 -30.51
N ASN A 55 -24.75 1.59 -29.29
CA ASN A 55 -24.06 0.33 -29.03
C ASN A 55 -22.57 0.35 -29.41
N VAL A 56 -21.91 1.49 -29.26
CA VAL A 56 -20.45 1.58 -29.43
C VAL A 56 -19.80 0.90 -28.24
N LYS A 57 -19.06 -0.18 -28.52
CA LYS A 57 -18.41 -0.99 -27.47
C LYS A 57 -17.28 -0.20 -26.82
N VAL A 58 -17.07 -0.41 -25.53
CA VAL A 58 -15.92 0.13 -24.81
C VAL A 58 -14.61 -0.35 -25.47
N ASN A 59 -13.63 0.55 -25.60
CA ASN A 59 -12.36 0.35 -26.30
C ASN A 59 -12.46 0.21 -27.84
N SER A 60 -13.60 0.56 -28.46
CA SER A 60 -13.66 0.74 -29.92
C SER A 60 -12.87 1.95 -30.36
N VAL A 61 -12.15 1.86 -31.46
CA VAL A 61 -11.50 3.01 -32.08
C VAL A 61 -12.58 3.91 -32.71
N ILE A 62 -12.76 5.12 -32.21
CA ILE A 62 -13.79 6.06 -32.64
C ILE A 62 -13.26 7.15 -33.59
N ALA A 63 -11.98 7.49 -33.48
CA ALA A 63 -11.27 8.44 -34.36
C ALA A 63 -9.81 8.07 -34.47
N MET A 64 -9.12 8.65 -35.46
CA MET A 64 -7.68 8.52 -35.67
C MET A 64 -7.03 9.88 -35.55
N LEU A 65 -5.89 9.94 -34.86
CA LEU A 65 -5.04 11.10 -34.73
C LEU A 65 -3.79 10.91 -35.61
N ALA A 66 -3.40 11.97 -36.31
CA ALA A 66 -2.11 12.05 -37.00
C ALA A 66 -1.13 12.87 -36.16
N GLU A 67 0.09 12.39 -36.00
CA GLU A 67 1.16 13.11 -35.31
C GLU A 67 1.65 14.33 -36.11
N GLU A 68 2.33 15.25 -35.45
CA GLU A 68 2.84 16.48 -36.09
C GLU A 68 3.83 16.16 -37.22
N GLY A 69 3.41 16.33 -38.48
CA GLY A 69 4.19 16.05 -39.68
C GLY A 69 3.79 14.79 -40.46
N GLU A 70 2.82 14.06 -40.03
CA GLU A 70 2.18 12.97 -40.80
C GLU A 70 1.07 13.53 -41.70
N ASP A 71 1.00 12.99 -42.93
CA ASP A 71 -0.06 13.38 -43.87
C ASP A 71 -1.37 12.66 -43.44
N ALA A 72 -2.38 13.43 -43.04
CA ALA A 72 -3.66 12.92 -42.56
C ALA A 72 -4.32 11.91 -43.52
N ASP A 73 -4.02 12.00 -44.81
CA ASP A 73 -4.52 11.05 -45.83
C ASP A 73 -3.76 9.71 -45.87
N SER A 74 -2.64 9.59 -45.15
CA SER A 74 -1.80 8.38 -45.15
C SER A 74 -2.05 7.41 -43.98
N VAL A 75 -2.90 7.79 -43.03
CA VAL A 75 -3.21 6.96 -41.85
C VAL A 75 -4.23 5.89 -42.24
N GLU A 76 -3.76 4.65 -42.46
CA GLU A 76 -4.65 3.51 -42.71
C GLU A 76 -5.30 3.02 -41.42
N ALA A 77 -6.62 2.85 -41.47
CA ALA A 77 -7.36 2.25 -40.37
C ALA A 77 -6.87 0.79 -40.15
N PRO A 78 -6.59 0.39 -38.89
CA PRO A 78 -6.29 -1.00 -38.60
C PRO A 78 -7.46 -1.86 -39.06
N SER A 79 -7.21 -2.83 -39.95
CA SER A 79 -8.20 -3.77 -40.46
C SER A 79 -8.61 -4.72 -39.33
N SER A 80 -9.50 -4.29 -38.48
CA SER A 80 -10.24 -5.16 -37.57
C SER A 80 -11.46 -5.70 -38.28
N GLN A 81 -11.31 -6.83 -38.97
CA GLN A 81 -12.48 -7.66 -39.26
C GLN A 81 -13.12 -8.05 -37.92
N PRO A 82 -14.43 -7.84 -37.74
CA PRO A 82 -15.13 -8.48 -36.65
C PRO A 82 -15.08 -9.97 -36.92
N THR A 83 -14.42 -10.72 -36.06
CA THR A 83 -14.61 -12.17 -36.01
C THR A 83 -16.02 -12.36 -35.48
N GLU A 84 -16.97 -12.55 -36.41
CA GLU A 84 -18.28 -13.12 -36.06
C GLU A 84 -18.01 -14.51 -35.47
N THR A 85 -18.04 -14.60 -34.15
CA THR A 85 -18.26 -15.88 -33.49
C THR A 85 -19.71 -16.25 -33.76
N LYS A 86 -19.92 -17.14 -34.73
CA LYS A 86 -21.17 -17.88 -34.85
C LYS A 86 -21.41 -18.57 -33.51
N ASN A 87 -22.50 -18.19 -32.86
CA ASN A 87 -23.10 -19.03 -31.84
C ASN A 87 -23.70 -20.25 -32.58
N ASP A 88 -22.95 -21.33 -32.61
CA ASP A 88 -23.55 -22.66 -32.78
C ASP A 88 -24.01 -23.09 -31.37
N ASP A 89 -25.29 -22.87 -31.11
CA ASP A 89 -26.03 -23.60 -30.09
C ASP A 89 -26.00 -25.10 -30.49
N ASP A 90 -25.49 -25.86 -29.59
CA ASP A 90 -25.61 -27.30 -29.32
C ASP A 90 -24.22 -27.99 -29.29
N ASP A 91 -23.65 -27.92 -28.11
CA ASP A 91 -23.03 -29.06 -27.40
C ASP A 91 -22.53 -28.50 -26.03
N ALA A 92 -23.38 -28.63 -25.03
CA ALA A 92 -22.95 -28.54 -23.65
C ALA A 92 -22.10 -29.77 -23.34
N GLU A 93 -20.85 -29.80 -23.82
CA GLU A 93 -19.83 -30.65 -23.30
C GLU A 93 -19.47 -30.10 -21.93
N ALA A 94 -19.75 -30.91 -20.92
CA ALA A 94 -19.45 -30.59 -19.52
C ALA A 94 -18.03 -30.05 -19.45
N ALA A 95 -17.88 -28.88 -18.81
CA ALA A 95 -16.57 -28.35 -18.44
C ALA A 95 -15.76 -29.50 -17.84
N PRO A 96 -14.50 -29.71 -18.24
CA PRO A 96 -13.68 -30.74 -17.64
C PRO A 96 -13.71 -30.47 -16.12
N GLU A 97 -14.15 -31.48 -15.37
CA GLU A 97 -13.93 -31.50 -13.93
C GLU A 97 -12.44 -31.24 -13.75
N VAL A 98 -12.10 -30.06 -13.27
CA VAL A 98 -10.77 -29.79 -12.77
C VAL A 98 -10.63 -30.77 -11.61
N GLN A 99 -10.02 -31.92 -11.91
CA GLN A 99 -9.59 -32.82 -10.86
C GLN A 99 -8.63 -31.98 -10.03
N ASP A 100 -9.04 -31.70 -8.79
CA ASP A 100 -8.20 -31.14 -7.75
C ASP A 100 -7.04 -32.11 -7.42
N GLU A 101 -6.21 -32.41 -8.39
CA GLU A 101 -4.81 -32.71 -8.13
C GLU A 101 -4.10 -31.38 -7.86
N VAL A 102 -4.45 -30.76 -6.74
CA VAL A 102 -3.56 -29.80 -6.08
C VAL A 102 -2.32 -30.63 -5.76
N ALA A 103 -1.29 -30.45 -6.59
CA ALA A 103 0.00 -31.04 -6.31
C ALA A 103 0.40 -30.62 -4.90
N GLU A 104 0.39 -31.56 -3.94
CA GLU A 104 0.80 -31.33 -2.55
C GLU A 104 2.23 -30.78 -2.44
N ASP A 105 2.99 -30.83 -3.52
CA ASP A 105 4.36 -30.32 -3.61
C ASP A 105 4.50 -28.82 -3.93
N ALA A 106 3.41 -28.11 -4.24
CA ALA A 106 3.44 -26.66 -4.48
C ALA A 106 3.13 -25.80 -3.24
N ALA A 107 2.73 -26.41 -2.14
CA ALA A 107 2.63 -25.73 -0.87
C ALA A 107 4.04 -25.54 -0.33
N GLY A 108 4.58 -24.31 -0.42
CA GLY A 108 5.75 -23.92 0.34
C GLY A 108 5.55 -24.29 1.82
N PRO A 109 6.60 -24.36 2.63
CA PRO A 109 6.50 -24.84 4.00
C PRO A 109 5.37 -24.11 4.70
N LYS A 110 4.35 -24.86 5.13
CA LYS A 110 3.25 -24.30 5.93
C LYS A 110 3.92 -23.63 7.13
N PRO A 111 3.68 -22.34 7.40
CA PRO A 111 4.24 -21.73 8.58
C PRO A 111 3.77 -22.54 9.78
N ASP A 112 4.71 -23.14 10.50
CA ASP A 112 4.45 -23.86 11.73
C ASP A 112 4.08 -22.83 12.81
N PHE A 113 2.81 -22.42 12.80
CA PHE A 113 2.29 -21.45 13.76
C PHE A 113 2.17 -22.15 15.11
N LYS A 114 3.29 -22.26 15.81
CA LYS A 114 3.29 -22.58 17.23
C LYS A 114 3.10 -21.26 17.97
N PRO A 115 2.00 -21.10 18.74
CA PRO A 115 1.89 -19.97 19.62
C PRO A 115 3.13 -19.99 20.54
N SER A 116 4.00 -18.99 20.39
CA SER A 116 5.14 -18.86 21.30
C SER A 116 4.60 -18.45 22.68
N ASN A 117 5.19 -18.98 23.74
CA ASN A 117 4.90 -18.51 25.09
C ASN A 117 5.51 -17.11 25.28
N ASP A 118 4.95 -16.33 26.21
CA ASP A 118 5.60 -15.12 26.65
C ASP A 118 6.99 -15.47 27.20
N PRO A 119 7.99 -14.58 27.02
CA PRO A 119 9.29 -14.82 27.56
C PRO A 119 9.20 -14.98 29.09
N GLU A 120 9.91 -15.97 29.62
CA GLU A 120 10.06 -16.10 31.06
C GLU A 120 10.89 -14.94 31.60
N ILE A 121 10.37 -14.27 32.62
CA ILE A 121 11.13 -13.27 33.35
C ILE A 121 11.92 -14.02 34.43
N PRO A 122 13.27 -14.05 34.37
CA PRO A 122 14.08 -14.75 35.35
C PRO A 122 13.79 -14.26 36.77
N GLU A 123 13.80 -15.16 37.74
CA GLU A 123 13.64 -14.80 39.15
C GLU A 123 14.70 -13.79 39.58
N GLY A 124 14.30 -12.70 40.20
CA GLY A 124 15.21 -11.63 40.62
C GLY A 124 15.51 -10.57 39.52
N THR A 125 14.85 -10.64 38.38
CA THR A 125 14.95 -9.59 37.35
C THR A 125 14.54 -8.23 37.94
N SER A 126 15.37 -7.22 37.73
CA SER A 126 15.02 -5.83 37.99
C SER A 126 14.07 -5.28 36.93
N PHE A 127 13.31 -4.27 37.29
CA PHE A 127 12.42 -3.53 36.37
C PHE A 127 12.89 -2.10 36.29
N LYS A 128 12.83 -1.55 35.08
CA LYS A 128 13.15 -0.16 34.80
C LYS A 128 11.85 0.58 34.46
N GLU A 129 11.58 1.61 35.22
CA GLU A 129 10.50 2.54 34.93
C GLU A 129 10.80 3.30 33.63
N THR A 130 9.95 3.17 32.62
CA THR A 130 10.20 3.66 31.26
C THR A 130 8.90 4.23 30.67
N THR A 131 9.00 5.35 29.98
CA THR A 131 7.85 5.87 29.22
C THR A 131 7.61 5.03 27.98
N ILE A 132 6.36 4.96 27.49
CA ILE A 132 6.06 4.28 26.21
C ILE A 132 6.91 4.85 25.07
N ARG A 133 7.09 6.17 25.01
CA ARG A 133 7.95 6.83 24.03
C ARG A 133 9.39 6.32 24.07
N ASP A 134 9.97 6.26 25.26
CA ASP A 134 11.35 5.77 25.40
C ASP A 134 11.46 4.27 25.13
N ALA A 135 10.45 3.48 25.48
CA ALA A 135 10.37 2.07 25.19
C ALA A 135 10.37 1.78 23.67
N LEU A 136 9.62 2.56 22.90
CA LEU A 136 9.60 2.48 21.43
C LEU A 136 10.94 2.89 20.83
N ARG A 137 11.53 4.01 21.31
CA ARG A 137 12.87 4.44 20.88
C ARG A 137 13.90 3.38 21.15
N ASP A 138 13.92 2.83 22.35
CA ASP A 138 14.90 1.81 22.77
C ASP A 138 14.73 0.54 21.94
N ALA A 139 13.50 0.13 21.63
CA ALA A 139 13.24 -1.01 20.75
C ALA A 139 13.85 -0.81 19.36
N MET A 140 13.62 0.37 18.75
CA MET A 140 14.20 0.70 17.45
C MET A 140 15.74 0.73 17.52
N ALA A 141 16.32 1.40 18.51
CA ALA A 141 17.77 1.49 18.68
C ALA A 141 18.43 0.12 18.87
N GLU A 142 17.84 -0.75 19.69
CA GLU A 142 18.35 -2.11 19.92
C GLU A 142 18.33 -2.94 18.64
N GLU A 143 17.25 -2.88 17.85
CA GLU A 143 17.16 -3.61 16.58
C GLU A 143 18.07 -3.02 15.49
N MET A 144 18.25 -1.70 15.46
CA MET A 144 19.20 -1.05 14.56
C MET A 144 20.65 -1.38 14.88
N ARG A 145 21.02 -1.57 16.16
CA ARG A 145 22.35 -2.05 16.56
C ARG A 145 22.56 -3.50 16.18
N ARG A 146 21.51 -4.30 16.27
CA ARG A 146 21.52 -5.74 16.00
C ARG A 146 21.60 -6.08 14.52
N ASP A 147 20.94 -5.28 13.65
CA ASP A 147 20.76 -5.57 12.23
C ASP A 147 20.94 -4.29 11.40
N GLU A 148 21.99 -4.28 10.57
CA GLU A 148 22.33 -3.14 9.72
C GLU A 148 21.28 -2.86 8.62
N SER A 149 20.43 -3.81 8.32
CA SER A 149 19.34 -3.65 7.34
C SER A 149 18.16 -2.86 7.90
N VAL A 150 18.05 -2.68 9.22
CA VAL A 150 16.98 -1.92 9.88
C VAL A 150 17.29 -0.43 9.80
N PHE A 151 16.33 0.37 9.34
CA PHE A 151 16.41 1.82 9.30
C PHE A 151 15.04 2.47 9.53
N VAL A 152 15.05 3.73 9.98
CA VAL A 152 13.84 4.52 10.22
C VAL A 152 13.69 5.56 9.15
N MET A 153 12.49 5.75 8.63
CA MET A 153 12.15 6.80 7.68
C MET A 153 10.76 7.37 7.95
N GLY A 154 10.58 8.63 7.65
CA GLY A 154 9.31 9.33 7.82
C GLY A 154 9.50 10.84 7.87
N GLU A 155 8.44 11.55 8.16
CA GLU A 155 8.45 13.00 8.25
C GLU A 155 9.05 13.45 9.58
N GLU A 156 10.07 14.32 9.52
CA GLU A 156 10.69 14.94 10.70
C GLU A 156 11.31 13.92 11.70
N VAL A 157 11.60 12.69 11.27
CA VAL A 157 12.13 11.63 12.15
C VAL A 157 13.61 11.81 12.49
N ALA A 158 14.37 12.53 11.66
CA ALA A 158 15.81 12.72 11.82
C ALA A 158 16.13 13.99 12.65
N GLN A 159 16.25 15.15 11.99
CA GLN A 159 16.70 16.38 12.64
C GLN A 159 15.78 16.86 13.75
N TYR A 160 14.48 16.78 13.51
CA TYR A 160 13.47 17.17 14.50
C TYR A 160 13.20 16.10 15.56
N GLN A 161 13.69 14.88 15.36
CA GLN A 161 13.57 13.73 16.28
C GLN A 161 12.12 13.27 16.50
N GLY A 162 11.31 13.38 15.44
CA GLY A 162 9.88 13.05 15.45
C GLY A 162 8.99 14.11 16.11
N ALA A 163 7.74 14.21 15.64
CA ALA A 163 6.75 15.14 16.21
C ALA A 163 6.53 14.87 17.71
N TYR A 164 6.54 13.61 18.11
CA TYR A 164 6.36 13.17 19.51
C TYR A 164 7.66 12.73 20.19
N LYS A 165 8.83 13.00 19.56
CA LYS A 165 10.16 12.67 20.08
C LYS A 165 10.41 11.18 20.31
N VAL A 166 9.74 10.33 19.53
CA VAL A 166 9.93 8.87 19.59
C VAL A 166 11.28 8.46 18.99
N THR A 167 11.80 9.24 18.03
CA THR A 167 13.09 8.96 17.37
C THR A 167 14.27 9.75 17.96
N ARG A 168 14.09 10.30 19.15
CA ARG A 168 15.12 11.12 19.82
C ARG A 168 16.46 10.40 19.95
N GLY A 169 17.54 11.04 19.46
CA GLY A 169 18.92 10.54 19.53
C GLY A 169 19.28 9.47 18.51
N LEU A 170 18.31 8.95 17.73
CA LEU A 170 18.61 7.92 16.72
C LEU A 170 19.51 8.46 15.60
N LEU A 171 19.29 9.69 15.15
CA LEU A 171 20.14 10.30 14.11
C LEU A 171 21.59 10.43 14.57
N ASP A 172 21.81 10.84 15.81
CA ASP A 172 23.16 11.01 16.39
C ASP A 172 23.90 9.68 16.48
N GLU A 173 23.20 8.58 16.77
CA GLU A 173 23.77 7.27 16.90
C GLU A 173 24.00 6.54 15.57
N PHE A 174 23.02 6.61 14.65
CA PHE A 174 23.00 5.77 13.44
C PHE A 174 23.28 6.52 12.13
N GLY A 175 23.26 7.85 12.16
CA GLY A 175 23.52 8.71 11.01
C GLY A 175 22.36 8.80 10.01
N ASP A 176 22.55 9.69 9.04
CA ASP A 176 21.56 10.10 8.04
C ASP A 176 21.18 9.02 7.01
N LYS A 177 21.96 7.96 6.89
CA LYS A 177 21.64 6.82 6.02
C LYS A 177 20.66 5.84 6.65
N ARG A 178 20.52 5.90 7.95
CA ARG A 178 19.68 4.97 8.72
C ARG A 178 18.54 5.64 9.48
N VAL A 179 18.54 6.98 9.55
CA VAL A 179 17.45 7.79 10.07
C VAL A 179 17.18 8.88 9.04
N VAL A 180 16.11 8.70 8.24
CA VAL A 180 15.92 9.41 6.99
C VAL A 180 14.65 10.26 7.05
N ASP A 181 14.83 11.58 6.99
CA ASP A 181 13.71 12.50 6.79
C ASP A 181 13.17 12.39 5.37
N THR A 182 11.86 12.36 5.24
CA THR A 182 11.16 12.35 3.95
C THR A 182 10.35 13.64 3.77
N PRO A 183 10.12 14.08 2.52
CA PRO A 183 9.12 15.10 2.27
C PRO A 183 7.72 14.58 2.65
N ILE A 184 6.78 15.51 2.87
CA ILE A 184 5.36 15.19 3.17
C ILE A 184 4.73 14.55 1.93
N THR A 185 4.80 13.24 1.84
CA THR A 185 4.31 12.42 0.71
C THR A 185 4.07 11.01 1.17
N GLU A 186 3.06 10.77 1.99
CA GLU A 186 2.84 9.48 2.65
C GLU A 186 2.75 8.32 1.66
N HIS A 187 2.08 8.52 0.53
CA HIS A 187 2.07 7.52 -0.56
C HIS A 187 3.49 7.25 -1.09
N GLY A 188 4.26 8.31 -1.31
CA GLY A 188 5.62 8.23 -1.87
C GLY A 188 6.58 7.54 -0.91
N PHE A 189 6.70 8.00 0.33
CA PHE A 189 7.67 7.41 1.25
C PHE A 189 7.29 6.02 1.74
N ALA A 190 5.98 5.73 1.89
CA ALA A 190 5.55 4.36 2.17
C ALA A 190 5.91 3.42 1.02
N GLY A 191 5.71 3.85 -0.24
CA GLY A 191 6.12 3.09 -1.42
C GLY A 191 7.63 2.87 -1.50
N LEU A 192 8.45 3.88 -1.16
CA LEU A 192 9.91 3.73 -1.03
C LEU A 192 10.28 2.70 0.03
N GLY A 193 9.62 2.74 1.20
CA GLY A 193 9.81 1.75 2.26
C GLY A 193 9.47 0.33 1.79
N VAL A 194 8.35 0.16 1.10
CA VAL A 194 7.94 -1.14 0.53
C VAL A 194 8.98 -1.64 -0.48
N GLY A 195 9.43 -0.76 -1.39
CA GLY A 195 10.48 -1.11 -2.36
C GLY A 195 11.80 -1.50 -1.68
N ALA A 196 12.19 -0.80 -0.62
CA ALA A 196 13.37 -1.14 0.19
C ALA A 196 13.22 -2.51 0.87
N ALA A 197 12.02 -2.83 1.37
CA ALA A 197 11.73 -4.14 1.97
C ALA A 197 11.80 -5.27 0.94
N PHE A 198 11.34 -5.05 -0.30
CA PHE A 198 11.55 -6.01 -1.40
C PHE A 198 13.04 -6.21 -1.71
N GLY A 199 13.86 -5.17 -1.52
CA GLY A 199 15.33 -5.22 -1.59
C GLY A 199 16.00 -5.84 -0.36
N LYS A 200 15.25 -6.44 0.56
CA LYS A 200 15.70 -7.10 1.80
C LYS A 200 16.21 -6.15 2.88
N LEU A 201 15.93 -4.87 2.80
CA LEU A 201 16.06 -3.98 3.94
C LEU A 201 14.84 -4.14 4.86
N LYS A 202 14.93 -3.59 6.08
CA LYS A 202 13.87 -3.64 7.08
C LYS A 202 13.50 -2.22 7.51
N PRO A 203 12.69 -1.53 6.71
CA PRO A 203 12.27 -0.18 7.04
C PRO A 203 11.25 -0.15 8.18
N ILE A 204 11.44 0.81 9.06
CA ILE A 204 10.44 1.28 10.02
C ILE A 204 9.93 2.60 9.46
N VAL A 205 8.73 2.58 8.90
CA VAL A 205 8.07 3.76 8.30
C VAL A 205 7.21 4.41 9.36
N GLU A 206 7.58 5.62 9.77
CA GLU A 206 6.79 6.42 10.69
C GLU A 206 5.82 7.31 9.94
N PHE A 207 4.53 7.19 10.24
CA PHE A 207 3.54 8.21 9.94
C PHE A 207 3.41 9.16 11.13
N MET A 208 3.39 10.45 10.89
CA MET A 208 3.17 11.44 11.95
C MET A 208 1.87 11.16 12.71
N THR A 209 0.86 10.68 11.99
CA THR A 209 -0.35 10.05 12.53
C THR A 209 -0.93 9.08 11.49
N PHE A 210 -1.56 8.00 11.95
CA PHE A 210 -2.27 7.07 11.04
C PHE A 210 -3.44 7.72 10.30
N ASN A 211 -3.91 8.87 10.74
CA ASN A 211 -4.88 9.65 9.97
C ASN A 211 -4.34 10.01 8.58
N PHE A 212 -3.04 10.30 8.46
CA PHE A 212 -2.38 10.61 7.18
C PHE A 212 -1.97 9.35 6.41
N ALA A 213 -1.81 8.22 7.08
CA ALA A 213 -1.53 6.95 6.43
C ALA A 213 -2.64 6.51 5.45
N MET A 214 -3.83 7.13 5.50
CA MET A 214 -4.86 6.93 4.47
C MET A 214 -4.35 7.24 3.06
N GLN A 215 -3.47 8.21 2.90
CA GLN A 215 -2.88 8.55 1.60
C GLN A 215 -1.97 7.43 1.08
N ALA A 216 -1.42 6.62 1.97
CA ALA A 216 -0.53 5.51 1.66
C ALA A 216 -1.22 4.13 1.69
N ILE A 217 -2.55 4.07 1.83
CA ILE A 217 -3.28 2.82 2.05
C ILE A 217 -3.05 1.81 0.94
N ASP A 218 -2.89 2.24 -0.30
CA ASP A 218 -2.58 1.37 -1.44
C ASP A 218 -1.21 0.69 -1.27
N GLN A 219 -0.19 1.43 -0.83
CA GLN A 219 1.14 0.87 -0.60
C GLN A 219 1.14 -0.15 0.54
N ILE A 220 0.35 0.08 1.59
CA ILE A 220 0.22 -0.84 2.71
C ILE A 220 -0.56 -2.10 2.30
N ILE A 221 -1.72 -1.93 1.65
CA ILE A 221 -2.65 -3.03 1.37
C ILE A 221 -2.29 -3.78 0.10
N ASN A 222 -2.06 -3.10 -1.02
CA ASN A 222 -1.80 -3.76 -2.30
C ASN A 222 -0.32 -4.13 -2.46
N SER A 223 0.59 -3.19 -2.17
CA SER A 223 2.01 -3.43 -2.36
C SER A 223 2.61 -4.28 -1.24
N ALA A 224 2.51 -3.90 0.03
CA ALA A 224 3.14 -4.64 1.12
C ALA A 224 2.42 -5.96 1.43
N ALA A 225 1.10 -5.92 1.69
CA ALA A 225 0.38 -7.09 2.19
C ALA A 225 0.22 -8.21 1.15
N LYS A 226 0.02 -7.87 -0.13
CA LYS A 226 -0.39 -8.85 -1.15
C LYS A 226 0.74 -9.35 -2.04
N THR A 227 1.89 -8.69 -2.10
CA THR A 227 2.97 -9.06 -3.03
C THR A 227 3.55 -10.44 -2.75
N LEU A 228 3.65 -10.85 -1.49
CA LEU A 228 4.11 -12.21 -1.17
C LEU A 228 3.22 -13.27 -1.83
N TYR A 229 1.91 -13.11 -1.72
CA TYR A 229 0.95 -14.00 -2.37
C TYR A 229 1.04 -13.91 -3.89
N MET A 230 1.02 -12.70 -4.45
CA MET A 230 1.04 -12.48 -5.90
C MET A 230 2.34 -12.94 -6.58
N SER A 231 3.44 -12.97 -5.84
CA SER A 231 4.74 -13.49 -6.33
C SER A 231 4.92 -15.00 -6.11
N GLY A 232 3.88 -15.71 -5.66
CA GLY A 232 4.01 -17.14 -5.34
C GLY A 232 4.99 -17.42 -4.18
N GLY A 233 5.07 -16.52 -3.21
CA GLY A 233 5.94 -16.66 -2.04
C GLY A 233 7.39 -16.20 -2.25
N GLN A 234 7.73 -15.64 -3.42
CA GLN A 234 9.12 -15.28 -3.75
C GLN A 234 9.56 -13.92 -3.20
N MET A 235 8.62 -12.97 -3.07
CA MET A 235 8.92 -11.59 -2.67
C MET A 235 8.27 -11.27 -1.34
N GLY A 236 9.02 -11.39 -0.25
CA GLY A 236 8.61 -10.98 1.10
C GLY A 236 8.72 -9.47 1.30
N CYS A 237 8.04 -8.96 2.33
CA CYS A 237 8.05 -7.56 2.70
C CYS A 237 8.14 -7.43 4.22
N SER A 238 9.37 -7.42 4.76
CA SER A 238 9.63 -7.19 6.18
C SER A 238 9.66 -5.69 6.45
N ILE A 239 8.53 -5.13 6.86
CA ILE A 239 8.33 -3.68 7.06
C ILE A 239 7.43 -3.43 8.28
N VAL A 240 7.72 -2.38 9.01
CA VAL A 240 6.85 -1.88 10.07
C VAL A 240 6.31 -0.52 9.66
N PHE A 241 4.99 -0.38 9.65
CA PHE A 241 4.30 0.90 9.56
C PHE A 241 3.85 1.28 10.97
N ARG A 242 4.38 2.37 11.52
CA ARG A 242 4.08 2.78 12.90
C ARG A 242 3.65 4.25 12.99
N GLY A 243 2.97 4.57 14.05
CA GLY A 243 2.58 5.94 14.39
C GLY A 243 1.36 5.99 15.29
N PRO A 244 1.00 7.19 15.81
CA PRO A 244 -0.16 7.37 16.67
C PRO A 244 -1.46 7.14 15.92
N ASN A 245 -2.41 6.52 16.62
CA ASN A 245 -3.74 6.13 16.15
C ASN A 245 -4.76 6.42 17.25
N GLY A 246 -6.03 6.56 16.90
CA GLY A 246 -7.11 6.76 17.88
C GLY A 246 -7.46 8.23 18.14
N ALA A 247 -8.06 8.47 19.30
CA ALA A 247 -8.67 9.76 19.63
C ALA A 247 -7.71 10.94 19.69
N ALA A 248 -6.40 10.70 19.85
CA ALA A 248 -5.37 11.72 19.99
C ALA A 248 -5.74 12.79 21.02
N SER A 249 -5.30 14.02 20.81
CA SER A 249 -5.66 15.17 21.65
C SER A 249 -7.01 15.81 21.26
N ARG A 250 -7.86 15.09 20.56
CA ARG A 250 -9.16 15.56 20.06
C ARG A 250 -9.04 16.77 19.13
N VAL A 251 -8.19 16.64 18.12
CA VAL A 251 -7.84 17.69 17.16
C VAL A 251 -8.72 17.69 15.89
N GLY A 252 -9.93 17.17 16.00
CA GLY A 252 -10.94 17.19 14.94
C GLY A 252 -11.06 15.87 14.20
N ALA A 253 -12.05 15.80 13.32
CA ALA A 253 -12.46 14.54 12.67
C ALA A 253 -11.36 13.88 11.83
N GLN A 254 -10.54 14.66 11.14
CA GLN A 254 -9.46 14.14 10.29
C GLN A 254 -8.20 13.70 11.06
N HIS A 255 -8.11 13.98 12.36
CA HIS A 255 -6.91 13.75 13.17
C HIS A 255 -7.17 12.91 14.43
N SER A 256 -8.37 12.32 14.55
CA SER A 256 -8.80 11.60 15.77
C SER A 256 -9.55 10.32 15.41
N GLN A 257 -9.00 9.52 14.51
CA GLN A 257 -9.61 8.30 13.99
C GLN A 257 -8.83 7.07 14.42
N ASP A 258 -9.53 5.93 14.52
CA ASP A 258 -8.93 4.63 14.77
C ASP A 258 -9.05 3.74 13.53
N TYR A 259 -7.92 3.29 13.03
CA TYR A 259 -7.80 2.47 11.82
C TYR A 259 -7.57 0.98 12.10
N SER A 260 -7.63 0.54 13.35
CA SER A 260 -7.37 -0.85 13.74
C SER A 260 -8.20 -1.83 12.93
N ALA A 261 -9.51 -1.58 12.79
CA ALA A 261 -10.42 -2.45 12.06
C ALA A 261 -10.13 -2.49 10.56
N TRP A 262 -9.67 -1.38 9.98
CA TRP A 262 -9.39 -1.31 8.54
C TRP A 262 -8.20 -2.19 8.17
N TYR A 263 -7.10 -2.06 8.88
CA TYR A 263 -5.89 -2.85 8.61
C TYR A 263 -6.02 -4.30 9.06
N ALA A 264 -6.69 -4.56 10.20
CA ALA A 264 -6.91 -5.91 10.69
C ALA A 264 -7.81 -6.76 9.78
N HIS A 265 -8.59 -6.13 8.90
CA HIS A 265 -9.42 -6.80 7.90
C HIS A 265 -8.58 -7.37 6.72
N VAL A 266 -7.36 -6.90 6.52
CA VAL A 266 -6.57 -7.18 5.31
C VAL A 266 -5.70 -8.42 5.49
N PRO A 267 -5.92 -9.51 4.71
CA PRO A 267 -5.00 -10.64 4.70
C PRO A 267 -3.59 -10.22 4.28
N GLY A 268 -2.59 -10.73 5.00
CA GLY A 268 -1.18 -10.42 4.76
C GLY A 268 -0.61 -9.30 5.65
N LEU A 269 -1.45 -8.61 6.43
CA LEU A 269 -1.02 -7.67 7.47
C LEU A 269 -1.13 -8.32 8.86
N LYS A 270 -0.18 -7.99 9.72
CA LYS A 270 -0.32 -8.13 11.18
C LYS A 270 -0.59 -6.76 11.76
N VAL A 271 -1.55 -6.66 12.68
CA VAL A 271 -1.91 -5.40 13.33
C VAL A 271 -1.69 -5.54 14.82
N VAL A 272 -0.91 -4.61 15.39
CA VAL A 272 -0.49 -4.62 16.79
C VAL A 272 -0.80 -3.27 17.42
N ALA A 273 -1.37 -3.28 18.61
CA ALA A 273 -1.61 -2.08 19.42
C ALA A 273 -1.10 -2.34 20.85
N PRO A 274 0.06 -1.79 21.23
CA PRO A 274 0.63 -1.98 22.55
C PRO A 274 -0.17 -1.22 23.61
N TYR A 275 -0.21 -1.73 24.81
CA TYR A 275 -0.89 -1.09 25.95
C TYR A 275 0.10 -0.38 26.89
N ASP A 276 1.15 -1.06 27.33
CA ASP A 276 2.15 -0.55 28.28
C ASP A 276 3.54 -0.45 27.65
N ALA A 277 4.54 0.06 28.40
CA ALA A 277 5.90 0.22 27.88
C ALA A 277 6.61 -1.12 27.62
N ALA A 278 6.31 -2.16 28.38
CA ALA A 278 6.84 -3.50 28.15
C ALA A 278 6.30 -4.10 26.86
N ASP A 279 4.99 -3.92 26.60
CA ASP A 279 4.36 -4.28 25.34
C ASP A 279 4.96 -3.49 24.18
N ALA A 280 5.06 -2.16 24.31
CA ALA A 280 5.60 -1.29 23.28
C ALA A 280 7.00 -1.72 22.86
N LYS A 281 7.90 -1.98 23.81
CA LYS A 281 9.26 -2.45 23.55
C LYS A 281 9.26 -3.84 22.92
N GLY A 282 8.62 -4.81 23.57
CA GLY A 282 8.70 -6.21 23.18
C GLY A 282 8.02 -6.52 21.86
N LEU A 283 6.83 -5.94 21.62
CA LEU A 283 6.09 -6.14 20.39
C LEU A 283 6.69 -5.37 19.20
N LEU A 284 7.29 -4.18 19.40
CA LEU A 284 7.96 -3.48 18.31
C LEU A 284 9.21 -4.22 17.85
N LYS A 285 10.01 -4.77 18.76
CA LYS A 285 11.14 -5.64 18.40
C LYS A 285 10.67 -6.86 17.61
N ALA A 286 9.57 -7.50 18.04
CA ALA A 286 9.00 -8.62 17.31
C ALA A 286 8.50 -8.21 15.91
N ALA A 287 7.89 -7.03 15.79
CA ALA A 287 7.43 -6.49 14.52
C ALA A 287 8.57 -6.23 13.53
N ILE A 288 9.70 -5.66 14.00
CA ILE A 288 10.89 -5.41 13.17
C ILE A 288 11.54 -6.73 12.70
N ARG A 289 11.44 -7.78 13.51
CA ARG A 289 11.96 -9.12 13.18
C ARG A 289 11.03 -9.94 12.29
N ASP A 290 9.77 -9.54 12.17
CA ASP A 290 8.76 -10.29 11.39
C ASP A 290 9.07 -10.22 9.89
N PRO A 291 9.02 -11.33 9.15
CA PRO A 291 9.24 -11.34 7.71
C PRO A 291 8.06 -10.75 6.91
N ASN A 292 6.95 -10.45 7.57
CA ASN A 292 5.74 -9.92 6.95
C ASN A 292 5.47 -8.47 7.39
N PRO A 293 4.63 -7.72 6.66
CA PRO A 293 4.28 -6.35 7.04
C PRO A 293 3.52 -6.31 8.36
N VAL A 294 3.93 -5.41 9.24
CA VAL A 294 3.27 -5.15 10.52
C VAL A 294 2.80 -3.71 10.59
N VAL A 295 1.54 -3.50 10.87
CA VAL A 295 0.95 -2.20 11.21
C VAL A 295 0.95 -2.09 12.73
N PHE A 296 1.73 -1.14 13.25
CA PHE A 296 1.96 -0.96 14.67
C PHE A 296 1.33 0.34 15.14
N LEU A 297 0.15 0.22 15.75
CA LEU A 297 -0.72 1.34 16.12
C LEU A 297 -0.43 1.79 17.55
N GLU A 298 0.11 2.98 17.68
CA GLU A 298 0.45 3.59 18.96
C GLU A 298 -0.66 4.52 19.45
N HIS A 299 -0.60 4.92 20.71
CA HIS A 299 -1.57 5.85 21.26
C HIS A 299 -0.88 7.11 21.78
N GLU A 300 -1.16 8.25 21.17
CA GLU A 300 -0.51 9.53 21.46
C GLU A 300 -0.55 9.91 22.95
N LEU A 301 -1.70 9.75 23.59
CA LEU A 301 -1.88 10.11 25.00
C LEU A 301 -1.06 9.23 25.96
N LEU A 302 -0.63 8.07 25.53
CA LEU A 302 0.16 7.16 26.34
C LEU A 302 1.67 7.40 26.23
N TYR A 303 2.15 8.17 25.28
CA TYR A 303 3.60 8.35 25.07
C TYR A 303 4.36 8.84 26.30
N GLY A 304 3.73 9.65 27.14
CA GLY A 304 4.31 10.17 28.38
C GLY A 304 4.10 9.29 29.61
N GLU A 305 3.23 8.28 29.51
CA GLU A 305 2.91 7.38 30.61
C GLU A 305 4.07 6.42 30.87
N THR A 306 4.31 6.15 32.16
CA THR A 306 5.45 5.38 32.65
C THR A 306 4.99 4.04 33.16
N PHE A 307 5.69 2.97 32.77
CA PHE A 307 5.43 1.60 33.17
C PHE A 307 6.73 0.86 33.48
N ASP A 308 6.62 -0.22 34.23
CA ASP A 308 7.74 -1.11 34.53
C ASP A 308 8.05 -2.00 33.32
N VAL A 309 9.30 -1.96 32.84
CA VAL A 309 9.80 -2.82 31.76
C VAL A 309 10.85 -3.75 32.35
N PRO A 310 10.78 -5.08 32.11
CA PRO A 310 11.81 -6.03 32.57
C PRO A 310 13.18 -5.64 32.02
N ASP A 311 14.17 -5.54 32.90
CA ASP A 311 15.56 -5.26 32.53
C ASP A 311 16.26 -6.55 32.14
N VAL A 312 15.93 -7.07 30.97
CA VAL A 312 16.52 -8.26 30.36
C VAL A 312 17.14 -7.90 29.01
N GLU A 313 18.20 -8.61 28.64
CA GLU A 313 19.01 -8.30 27.45
C GLU A 313 18.18 -8.25 26.14
N ASP A 314 17.23 -9.17 25.97
CA ASP A 314 16.42 -9.25 24.75
C ASP A 314 14.94 -9.46 25.08
N TRP A 315 14.26 -8.39 25.51
CA TRP A 315 12.82 -8.42 25.76
C TRP A 315 12.03 -8.38 24.46
N VAL A 316 11.45 -9.51 24.06
CA VAL A 316 10.67 -9.67 22.84
C VAL A 316 9.37 -10.40 23.16
N LEU A 317 8.24 -9.84 22.75
CA LEU A 317 6.92 -10.43 22.96
C LEU A 317 6.36 -11.03 21.65
N PRO A 318 5.69 -12.18 21.70
CA PRO A 318 5.12 -12.82 20.53
C PRO A 318 3.91 -12.04 20.01
N ILE A 319 3.88 -11.76 18.70
CA ILE A 319 2.71 -11.21 18.04
C ILE A 319 1.63 -12.30 17.90
N GLY A 320 0.36 -11.92 18.08
CA GLY A 320 -0.79 -12.82 17.96
C GLY A 320 -1.31 -13.40 19.28
N LYS A 321 -0.75 -12.95 20.39
CA LYS A 321 -1.22 -13.28 21.73
C LYS A 321 -1.60 -11.99 22.47
N ALA A 322 -2.82 -11.92 22.97
CA ALA A 322 -3.28 -10.82 23.81
C ALA A 322 -3.05 -11.14 25.29
N LYS A 323 -2.81 -10.10 26.08
CA LYS A 323 -2.80 -10.17 27.55
C LYS A 323 -4.22 -10.24 28.11
#